data_f0a65cc50efb3ad1beebad37a4c598de
#
_entry.id   f0a65cc50efb3ad1beebad37a4c598de
#
_cell.length_a   1.000
_cell.length_b   1.000
_cell.length_c   1.000
_cell.angle_alpha   90.00
_cell.angle_beta   90.00
_cell.angle_gamma   90.00
#
_symmetry.space_group_name_H-M   'P 1'
#
loop_
_entity.id
_entity.type
_entity.pdbx_description
1 polymer ?
#
loop_
_entity_poly.entity_id
_entity_poly.type
_entity_poly.pdbx_seq_one_letter_code
_entity_poly.pdbx_strand_id
1 'polypeptide(L)'
;MTGPSPVDRARTGSKHHLLTDSSGIPLAISLTGGHRNDVTQLLPLVDGVGPVRGKAGRPRQRADRVLADRGYDHDKYRRELWKRGVKPVIARRSTEHGSGLGRERWVVERTFAHLHNLRRLRTRYERDDSLHLAFMLLGCAVVCQRRLMAP
;
A
#
# COMPACT_ATOMS: atom_id res chain seq x y z
N MET A 1 -16.99 2.68 0.61
CA MET A 1 -16.87 3.22 -0.77
C MET A 1 -16.68 2.07 -1.74
N THR A 2 -17.69 1.75 -2.52
CA THR A 2 -17.60 0.78 -3.62
C THR A 2 -17.75 1.53 -4.92
N GLY A 3 -17.21 0.99 -6.02
CA GLY A 3 -17.36 1.58 -7.35
C GLY A 3 -17.13 0.55 -8.43
N PRO A 4 -17.58 0.80 -9.67
CA PRO A 4 -17.44 -0.16 -10.76
C PRO A 4 -15.95 -0.43 -11.02
N SER A 5 -15.57 -1.70 -11.11
CA SER A 5 -14.19 -2.10 -11.45
C SER A 5 -14.00 -2.03 -12.96
N PRO A 6 -13.01 -1.29 -13.46
CA PRO A 6 -12.73 -1.22 -14.90
C PRO A 6 -12.23 -2.54 -15.50
N VAL A 7 -11.75 -3.46 -14.65
CA VAL A 7 -11.20 -4.76 -15.08
C VAL A 7 -12.16 -5.93 -14.87
N ASP A 8 -13.23 -5.77 -14.08
CA ASP A 8 -14.17 -6.84 -13.71
C ASP A 8 -15.56 -6.59 -14.29
N ARG A 9 -15.67 -6.20 -15.55
CA ARG A 9 -16.94 -5.95 -16.25
C ARG A 9 -17.88 -5.04 -15.44
N ALA A 10 -17.34 -3.94 -14.89
CA ALA A 10 -18.04 -2.96 -14.06
C ALA A 10 -18.69 -3.52 -12.77
N ARG A 11 -18.31 -4.72 -12.33
CA ARG A 11 -18.74 -5.22 -11.00
C ARG A 11 -18.29 -4.26 -9.91
N THR A 12 -19.18 -4.02 -8.98
CA THR A 12 -18.90 -3.12 -7.86
C THR A 12 -17.87 -3.75 -6.93
N GLY A 13 -16.77 -3.04 -6.72
CA GLY A 13 -15.65 -3.51 -5.89
C GLY A 13 -14.98 -2.39 -5.10
N SER A 14 -14.09 -2.79 -4.22
CA SER A 14 -13.21 -1.89 -3.47
C SER A 14 -11.75 -2.26 -3.73
N LYS A 15 -10.90 -1.24 -3.80
CA LYS A 15 -9.45 -1.42 -3.89
C LYS A 15 -8.81 -1.22 -2.53
N HIS A 16 -7.96 -2.15 -2.14
CA HIS A 16 -7.10 -2.07 -0.97
C HIS A 16 -5.77 -1.46 -1.38
N HIS A 17 -5.35 -0.40 -0.71
CA HIS A 17 -4.05 0.22 -0.92
C HIS A 17 -3.21 0.05 0.32
N LEU A 18 -1.99 -0.42 0.16
CA LEU A 18 -1.10 -0.79 1.25
C LEU A 18 0.30 -0.22 1.01
N LEU A 19 0.85 0.39 2.04
CA LEU A 19 2.27 0.75 2.11
C LEU A 19 2.93 -0.13 3.17
N THR A 20 4.05 -0.77 2.82
CA THR A 20 4.84 -1.60 3.72
C THR A 20 6.26 -1.08 3.84
N ASP A 21 6.96 -1.48 4.88
CA ASP A 21 8.42 -1.38 4.91
C ASP A 21 9.08 -2.45 4.01
N SER A 22 10.41 -2.47 3.96
CA SER A 22 11.19 -3.44 3.17
C SER A 22 11.06 -4.89 3.65
N SER A 23 10.53 -5.12 4.84
CA SER A 23 10.28 -6.45 5.41
C SER A 23 8.84 -6.93 5.20
N GLY A 24 7.96 -6.06 4.69
CA GLY A 24 6.54 -6.34 4.48
C GLY A 24 5.67 -6.04 5.71
N ILE A 25 6.16 -5.25 6.65
CA ILE A 25 5.35 -4.78 7.77
C ILE A 25 4.44 -3.67 7.27
N PRO A 26 3.10 -3.78 7.43
CA PRO A 26 2.16 -2.74 7.08
C PRO A 26 2.45 -1.43 7.82
N LEU A 27 2.58 -0.32 7.09
CA LEU A 27 2.82 1.02 7.64
C LEU A 27 1.60 1.92 7.50
N ALA A 28 0.90 1.82 6.37
CA ALA A 28 -0.33 2.55 6.12
C ALA A 28 -1.24 1.76 5.18
N ILE A 29 -2.54 1.93 5.33
CA ILE A 29 -3.55 1.25 4.52
C ILE A 29 -4.69 2.21 4.22
N SER A 30 -5.28 2.10 3.03
CA SER A 30 -6.48 2.84 2.66
C SER A 30 -7.40 2.01 1.78
N LEU A 31 -8.65 2.43 1.69
CA LEU A 31 -9.72 1.80 0.92
C LEU A 31 -10.30 2.80 -0.05
N THR A 32 -10.48 2.40 -1.31
CA THR A 32 -11.21 3.21 -2.30
C THR A 32 -12.19 2.38 -3.11
N GLY A 33 -13.09 3.05 -3.83
CA GLY A 33 -13.92 2.37 -4.82
C GLY A 33 -13.10 1.85 -6.01
N GLY A 34 -13.56 0.77 -6.64
CA GLY A 34 -12.85 0.09 -7.74
C GLY A 34 -12.50 0.97 -8.94
N HIS A 35 -13.26 2.04 -9.17
CA HIS A 35 -13.04 3.01 -10.26
C HIS A 35 -11.93 4.03 -10.00
N ARG A 36 -11.47 4.16 -8.75
CA ARG A 36 -10.43 5.14 -8.40
C ARG A 36 -9.07 4.73 -8.95
N ASN A 37 -8.32 5.71 -9.44
CA ASN A 37 -6.95 5.48 -9.87
C ASN A 37 -6.03 5.33 -8.65
N ASP A 38 -5.23 4.26 -8.63
CA ASP A 38 -4.38 3.86 -7.50
C ASP A 38 -3.36 4.95 -7.13
N VAL A 39 -2.86 5.70 -8.11
CA VAL A 39 -1.90 6.79 -7.89
C VAL A 39 -2.43 7.88 -6.95
N THR A 40 -3.76 8.06 -6.88
CA THR A 40 -4.37 9.05 -5.98
C THR A 40 -4.15 8.73 -4.50
N GLN A 41 -3.82 7.47 -4.19
CA GLN A 41 -3.58 7.00 -2.82
C GLN A 41 -2.10 7.05 -2.41
N LEU A 42 -1.19 7.35 -3.34
CA LEU A 42 0.24 7.40 -3.07
C LEU A 42 0.60 8.38 -1.95
N LEU A 43 0.16 9.63 -2.07
CA LEU A 43 0.46 10.66 -1.07
C LEU A 43 -0.28 10.42 0.25
N PRO A 44 -1.60 10.14 0.26
CA PRO A 44 -2.31 9.79 1.49
C PRO A 44 -1.67 8.64 2.27
N LEU A 45 -1.18 7.60 1.58
CA LEU A 45 -0.47 6.50 2.24
C LEU A 45 0.87 6.93 2.84
N VAL A 46 1.65 7.73 2.11
CA VAL A 46 2.94 8.24 2.61
C VAL A 46 2.73 9.18 3.80
N ASP A 47 1.76 10.07 3.70
CA ASP A 47 1.43 11.03 4.77
C ASP A 47 0.78 10.33 5.99
N GLY A 48 0.15 9.18 5.77
CA GLY A 48 -0.46 8.35 6.83
C GLY A 48 0.53 7.52 7.65
N VAL A 49 1.82 7.46 7.26
CA VAL A 49 2.84 6.76 8.05
C VAL A 49 3.19 7.57 9.29
N GLY A 50 2.82 7.05 10.46
CA GLY A 50 3.23 7.63 11.74
C GLY A 50 4.74 7.50 12.01
N PRO A 51 5.23 8.14 13.08
CA PRO A 51 6.63 8.01 13.48
C PRO A 51 7.01 6.56 13.78
N VAL A 52 8.02 6.04 13.07
CA VAL A 52 8.50 4.65 13.25
C VAL A 52 9.70 4.63 14.16
N ARG A 53 9.61 3.84 15.25
CA ARG A 53 10.68 3.63 16.22
C ARG A 53 11.17 2.18 16.14
N GLY A 54 12.47 1.97 15.96
CA GLY A 54 13.04 0.62 15.91
C GLY A 54 14.43 0.53 16.53
N LYS A 55 15.16 1.64 16.58
CA LYS A 55 16.50 1.76 17.20
C LYS A 55 16.51 2.86 18.24
N ALA A 56 17.52 2.90 19.09
CA ALA A 56 17.74 4.01 20.00
C ALA A 56 17.81 5.33 19.22
N GLY A 57 17.19 6.39 19.73
CA GLY A 57 17.19 7.71 19.11
C GLY A 57 15.78 8.21 18.78
N ARG A 58 15.73 9.31 18.03
CA ARG A 58 14.47 9.95 17.62
C ARG A 58 13.72 9.07 16.62
N PRO A 59 12.40 8.87 16.78
CA PRO A 59 11.60 8.14 15.81
C PRO A 59 11.71 8.73 14.40
N ARG A 60 11.82 7.86 13.39
CA ARG A 60 11.90 8.25 11.99
C ARG A 60 10.55 8.81 11.56
N GLN A 61 10.54 10.02 11.01
CA GLN A 61 9.33 10.74 10.61
C GLN A 61 8.94 10.51 9.14
N ARG A 62 9.86 9.99 8.33
CA ARG A 62 9.66 9.80 6.89
C ARG A 62 10.49 8.65 6.34
N ALA A 63 10.05 8.06 5.25
CA ALA A 63 10.82 7.10 4.48
C ALA A 63 11.93 7.80 3.68
N ASP A 64 13.04 7.11 3.43
CA ASP A 64 14.09 7.61 2.53
C ASP A 64 13.66 7.49 1.07
N ARG A 65 12.94 6.41 0.74
CA ARG A 65 12.46 6.11 -0.61
C ARG A 65 11.12 5.39 -0.58
N VAL A 66 10.34 5.56 -1.65
CA VAL A 66 9.10 4.80 -1.89
C VAL A 66 9.23 4.09 -3.24
N LEU A 67 9.04 2.77 -3.20
CA LEU A 67 8.96 1.93 -4.38
C LEU A 67 7.49 1.77 -4.78
N ALA A 68 7.21 1.95 -6.06
CA ALA A 68 5.89 1.68 -6.61
C ALA A 68 5.99 1.19 -8.07
N ASP A 69 4.89 0.63 -8.57
CA ASP A 69 4.84 0.15 -9.94
C ASP A 69 4.66 1.29 -10.97
N ARG A 70 4.66 0.92 -12.26
CA ARG A 70 4.47 1.87 -13.37
C ARG A 70 3.12 2.57 -13.35
N GLY A 71 2.10 2.01 -12.72
CA GLY A 71 0.81 2.65 -12.56
C GLY A 71 0.90 3.96 -11.80
N TYR A 72 1.89 4.08 -10.92
CA TYR A 72 2.17 5.29 -10.13
C TYR A 72 3.10 6.30 -10.81
N ASP A 73 3.55 6.04 -12.05
CA ASP A 73 4.45 6.95 -12.77
C ASP A 73 3.72 8.18 -13.30
N HIS A 74 3.65 9.20 -12.48
CA HIS A 74 3.13 10.53 -12.80
C HIS A 74 4.05 11.60 -12.23
N ASP A 75 4.51 12.53 -13.06
CA ASP A 75 5.47 13.56 -12.65
C ASP A 75 4.97 14.46 -11.51
N LYS A 76 3.65 14.72 -11.47
CA LYS A 76 3.02 15.46 -10.35
C LYS A 76 3.32 14.78 -9.02
N TYR A 77 3.09 13.47 -8.91
CA TYR A 77 3.27 12.72 -7.66
C TYR A 77 4.75 12.53 -7.32
N ARG A 78 5.62 12.37 -8.32
CA ARG A 78 7.08 12.34 -8.11
C ARG A 78 7.56 13.67 -7.48
N ARG A 79 7.14 14.82 -8.01
CA ARG A 79 7.49 16.14 -7.45
C ARG A 79 7.01 16.28 -6.00
N GLU A 80 5.79 15.84 -5.71
CA GLU A 80 5.25 15.90 -4.35
C GLU A 80 5.99 14.97 -3.37
N LEU A 81 6.47 13.81 -3.80
CA LEU A 81 7.36 12.96 -2.99
C LEU A 81 8.71 13.63 -2.73
N TRP A 82 9.31 14.25 -3.74
CA TRP A 82 10.57 15.01 -3.56
C TRP A 82 10.41 16.18 -2.59
N LYS A 83 9.30 16.93 -2.63
CA LYS A 83 9.00 17.99 -1.66
C LYS A 83 8.94 17.46 -0.22
N ARG A 84 8.49 16.22 -0.03
CA ARG A 84 8.47 15.52 1.27
C ARG A 84 9.83 14.96 1.67
N GLY A 85 10.86 15.13 0.83
CA GLY A 85 12.18 14.53 1.03
C GLY A 85 12.19 13.01 0.88
N VAL A 86 11.24 12.44 0.13
CA VAL A 86 11.11 11.01 -0.15
C VAL A 86 11.52 10.75 -1.60
N LYS A 87 12.51 9.88 -1.82
CA LYS A 87 12.95 9.52 -3.17
C LYS A 87 11.95 8.58 -3.85
N PRO A 88 11.31 8.97 -4.99
CA PRO A 88 10.45 8.06 -5.74
C PRO A 88 11.28 7.07 -6.56
N VAL A 89 11.14 5.79 -6.27
CA VAL A 89 11.73 4.67 -7.04
C VAL A 89 10.58 3.97 -7.78
N ILE A 90 10.18 4.58 -8.89
CA ILE A 90 9.03 4.16 -9.70
C ILE A 90 9.53 3.96 -11.12
N ALA A 91 9.22 2.82 -11.75
CA ALA A 91 9.61 2.58 -13.13
C ALA A 91 8.91 3.55 -14.08
N ARG A 92 9.63 4.12 -15.05
CA ARG A 92 9.06 4.99 -16.07
C ARG A 92 8.18 4.18 -17.03
N ARG A 93 7.05 4.77 -17.46
CA ARG A 93 6.11 4.12 -18.41
C ARG A 93 6.72 3.83 -19.76
N SER A 94 7.63 4.67 -20.23
CA SER A 94 8.27 4.61 -21.55
C SER A 94 9.58 3.81 -21.57
N THR A 95 9.99 3.17 -20.46
CA THR A 95 11.22 2.36 -20.43
C THR A 95 10.91 0.87 -20.63
N GLU A 96 11.85 0.14 -21.25
CA GLU A 96 11.76 -1.30 -21.45
C GLU A 96 11.57 -2.09 -20.15
N HIS A 97 11.10 -3.33 -20.27
CA HIS A 97 10.96 -4.24 -19.14
C HIS A 97 12.34 -4.64 -18.62
N GLY A 98 12.59 -4.54 -17.30
CA GLY A 98 13.87 -4.93 -16.71
C GLY A 98 14.41 -3.98 -15.65
N SER A 99 13.59 -3.06 -15.12
CA SER A 99 14.01 -2.09 -14.10
C SER A 99 14.55 -2.70 -12.79
N GLY A 100 14.59 -4.05 -12.66
CA GLY A 100 15.05 -4.75 -11.45
C GLY A 100 14.14 -4.60 -10.22
N LEU A 101 13.14 -3.74 -10.28
CA LEU A 101 12.22 -3.45 -9.17
C LEU A 101 11.34 -4.64 -8.77
N GLY A 102 11.21 -5.66 -9.63
CA GLY A 102 10.45 -6.88 -9.33
C GLY A 102 10.98 -7.61 -8.10
N ARG A 103 12.28 -7.58 -7.86
CA ARG A 103 12.92 -8.20 -6.68
C ARG A 103 12.52 -7.55 -5.35
N GLU A 104 12.13 -6.27 -5.36
CA GLU A 104 11.73 -5.55 -4.15
C GLU A 104 10.19 -5.49 -4.00
N ARG A 105 9.44 -5.66 -5.09
CA ARG A 105 7.96 -5.58 -5.08
C ARG A 105 7.26 -6.80 -4.47
N TRP A 106 7.86 -7.98 -4.56
CA TRP A 106 7.28 -9.21 -4.01
C TRP A 106 6.90 -9.09 -2.53
N VAL A 107 7.54 -8.17 -1.82
CA VAL A 107 7.32 -7.93 -0.38
C VAL A 107 5.88 -7.45 -0.12
N VAL A 108 5.40 -6.47 -0.88
CA VAL A 108 4.01 -5.98 -0.74
C VAL A 108 3.00 -7.01 -1.21
N GLU A 109 3.31 -7.74 -2.29
CA GLU A 109 2.46 -8.83 -2.80
C GLU A 109 2.29 -9.94 -1.76
N ARG A 110 3.37 -10.33 -1.08
CA ARG A 110 3.33 -11.27 0.04
C ARG A 110 2.44 -10.78 1.18
N THR A 111 2.52 -9.50 1.53
CA THR A 111 1.70 -8.93 2.60
C THR A 111 0.22 -8.92 2.20
N PHE A 112 -0.10 -8.59 0.95
CA PHE A 112 -1.45 -8.74 0.42
C PHE A 112 -1.93 -10.20 0.47
N ALA A 113 -1.09 -11.16 0.11
CA ALA A 113 -1.44 -12.57 0.22
C ALA A 113 -1.78 -12.97 1.67
N HIS A 114 -1.01 -12.49 2.65
CA HIS A 114 -1.33 -12.71 4.06
C HIS A 114 -2.67 -12.10 4.48
N LEU A 115 -2.98 -10.88 4.03
CA LEU A 115 -4.26 -10.23 4.30
C LEU A 115 -5.43 -10.98 3.63
N HIS A 116 -5.26 -11.40 2.37
CA HIS A 116 -6.29 -12.12 1.63
C HIS A 116 -6.50 -13.58 2.08
N ASN A 117 -5.61 -14.13 2.90
CA ASN A 117 -5.89 -15.39 3.62
C ASN A 117 -6.98 -15.21 4.69
N LEU A 118 -7.24 -13.98 5.11
CA LEU A 118 -8.38 -13.67 5.96
C LEU A 118 -9.63 -13.57 5.08
N ARG A 119 -10.56 -14.50 5.25
CA ARG A 119 -11.76 -14.66 4.39
C ARG A 119 -12.51 -13.35 4.16
N ARG A 120 -12.67 -12.52 5.20
CA ARG A 120 -13.37 -11.24 5.13
C ARG A 120 -12.64 -10.15 4.36
N LEU A 121 -11.34 -10.28 4.16
CA LEU A 121 -10.55 -9.35 3.35
C LEU A 121 -10.44 -9.81 1.89
N ARG A 122 -10.57 -11.12 1.64
CA ARG A 122 -10.61 -11.65 0.27
C ARG A 122 -11.94 -11.35 -0.41
N THR A 123 -13.03 -11.49 0.34
CA THR A 123 -14.38 -11.22 -0.13
C THR A 123 -15.04 -10.23 0.82
N ARG A 124 -15.42 -9.07 0.28
CA ARG A 124 -16.09 -8.04 1.08
C ARG A 124 -17.55 -8.40 1.27
N TYR A 125 -17.98 -8.49 2.51
CA TYR A 125 -19.39 -8.69 2.91
C TYR A 125 -20.00 -7.41 3.48
N GLU A 126 -19.16 -6.50 3.97
CA GLU A 126 -19.57 -5.28 4.64
C GLU A 126 -20.02 -4.23 3.62
N ARG A 127 -21.21 -3.65 3.85
CA ARG A 127 -21.70 -2.49 3.09
C ARG A 127 -21.01 -1.20 3.53
N ASP A 128 -20.74 -1.10 4.83
CA ASP A 128 -20.05 0.05 5.41
C ASP A 128 -18.52 -0.03 5.14
N ASP A 129 -17.99 1.07 4.66
CA ASP A 129 -16.56 1.22 4.35
C ASP A 129 -15.70 1.27 5.60
N SER A 130 -16.19 1.93 6.63
CA SER A 130 -15.46 2.09 7.90
C SER A 130 -15.28 0.73 8.58
N LEU A 131 -16.30 -0.12 8.52
CA LEU A 131 -16.23 -1.47 9.06
C LEU A 131 -15.25 -2.34 8.26
N HIS A 132 -15.28 -2.26 6.93
CA HIS A 132 -14.33 -3.00 6.10
C HIS A 132 -12.88 -2.51 6.31
N LEU A 133 -12.67 -1.20 6.43
CA LEU A 133 -11.37 -0.63 6.77
C LEU A 133 -10.89 -1.09 8.15
N ALA A 134 -11.78 -1.18 9.14
CA ALA A 134 -11.46 -1.71 10.47
C ALA A 134 -10.97 -3.17 10.41
N PHE A 135 -11.60 -4.03 9.58
CA PHE A 135 -11.10 -5.38 9.33
C PHE A 135 -9.73 -5.40 8.66
N MET A 136 -9.48 -4.48 7.73
CA MET A 136 -8.15 -4.35 7.11
C MET A 136 -7.08 -3.95 8.14
N LEU A 137 -7.38 -2.99 9.01
CA LEU A 137 -6.48 -2.58 10.10
C LEU A 137 -6.21 -3.71 11.08
N LEU A 138 -7.25 -4.47 11.46
CA LEU A 138 -7.09 -5.66 12.29
C LEU A 138 -6.23 -6.73 11.61
N GLY A 139 -6.43 -6.96 10.32
CA GLY A 139 -5.58 -7.85 9.52
C GLY A 139 -4.12 -7.41 9.51
N CYS A 140 -3.85 -6.11 9.34
CA CYS A 140 -2.50 -5.54 9.45
C CYS A 140 -1.90 -5.77 10.84
N ALA A 141 -2.67 -5.56 11.91
CA ALA A 141 -2.22 -5.81 13.27
C ALA A 141 -1.83 -7.28 13.49
N VAL A 142 -2.59 -8.23 12.94
CA VAL A 142 -2.26 -9.67 12.97
C VAL A 142 -0.95 -9.96 12.22
N VAL A 143 -0.74 -9.32 11.06
CA VAL A 143 0.53 -9.47 10.32
C VAL A 143 1.71 -8.95 11.16
N CYS A 144 1.58 -7.78 11.77
CA CYS A 144 2.60 -7.20 12.65
C CYS A 144 2.89 -8.12 13.85
N GLN A 145 1.85 -8.60 14.54
CA GLN A 145 2.00 -9.50 15.67
C GLN A 145 2.76 -10.77 15.29
N ARG A 146 2.39 -11.43 14.20
CA ARG A 146 3.08 -12.63 13.72
C ARG A 146 4.57 -12.37 13.44
N ARG A 147 4.91 -11.18 12.97
CA ARG A 147 6.31 -10.78 12.73
C ARG A 147 7.09 -10.58 14.02
N LEU A 148 6.46 -10.04 15.06
CA LEU A 148 7.08 -9.86 16.38
C LEU A 148 7.32 -11.20 17.09
N MET A 149 6.46 -12.18 16.82
CA MET A 149 6.53 -13.52 17.45
C MET A 149 7.36 -14.54 16.63
N ALA A 150 7.76 -14.17 15.42
CA ALA A 150 8.64 -15.03 14.62
C ALA A 150 10.06 -15.02 15.20
N PRO A 151 10.67 -16.20 15.43
CA PRO A 151 12.03 -16.32 15.95
C PRO A 151 13.10 -15.73 15.04
#